data_d8ce80d8084140b5a47f70aa1da222e6
#
_entry.id   d8ce80d8084140b5a47f70aa1da222e6
#
_cell.length_a   1.000
_cell.length_b   1.000
_cell.length_c   1.000
_cell.angle_alpha   90.00
_cell.angle_beta   90.00
_cell.angle_gamma   90.00
#
_symmetry.space_group_name_H-M   'P 1'
#
loop_
_entity.id
_entity.type
_entity.pdbx_description
1 polymer ?
#
loop_
_entity_poly.entity_id
_entity_poly.type
_entity_poly.pdbx_seq_one_letter_code
_entity_poly.pdbx_strand_id
1 'polypeptide(L)'
;MKPILFSFFGVKILSYTVFSFLAIIASIFYIIKNLQKQKIKIDYFDYLFWTILFGALGSKIIYIVLYPNQFDFSIFYSGGAVSWGGIFFGCIAAILYLKKHHLPISKILDISIFGLFIGIAIGRIGSFLNGDGYGKITDLWIGVKIPKVDLSPRYPAEIFESMALIILLITLYLIKKKQKLQTPGLISLIIFSFYFMIRFINDFFKDNFHRYCGLTFNQIFCLFGIGVIIIFIIWRKHGFWSESRFFKSTKRKIRKKFEKT
;
A
#
# COMPACT_ATOMS: atom_id res chain seq x y z
N MET A 1 14.48 5.35 20.64
CA MET A 1 13.16 4.77 20.31
C MET A 1 12.21 4.95 21.47
N LYS A 2 10.93 5.10 21.21
CA LYS A 2 9.88 5.25 22.24
C LYS A 2 8.73 4.29 21.91
N PRO A 3 8.82 3.00 22.29
CA PRO A 3 7.74 2.05 22.01
C PRO A 3 6.45 2.41 22.72
N ILE A 4 6.53 3.03 23.91
CA ILE A 4 5.40 3.58 24.65
C ILE A 4 5.46 5.09 24.50
N LEU A 5 4.44 5.69 23.88
CA LEU A 5 4.34 7.14 23.73
C LEU A 5 3.97 7.81 25.06
N PHE A 6 2.96 7.29 25.72
CA PHE A 6 2.49 7.72 27.05
C PHE A 6 1.68 6.61 27.71
N SER A 7 1.56 6.69 29.03
CA SER A 7 0.69 5.83 29.83
C SER A 7 -0.42 6.67 30.47
N PHE A 8 -1.66 6.22 30.35
CA PHE A 8 -2.82 6.89 30.91
C PHE A 8 -3.65 5.88 31.71
N PHE A 9 -3.90 6.15 32.98
CA PHE A 9 -4.59 5.23 33.90
C PHE A 9 -4.08 3.77 33.85
N GLY A 10 -2.76 3.57 33.80
CA GLY A 10 -2.17 2.22 33.74
C GLY A 10 -2.17 1.56 32.37
N VAL A 11 -2.87 2.12 31.37
CA VAL A 11 -2.87 1.63 29.97
C VAL A 11 -1.69 2.23 29.24
N LYS A 12 -0.81 1.36 28.73
CA LYS A 12 0.35 1.76 27.91
C LYS A 12 -0.08 1.95 26.45
N ILE A 13 0.00 3.18 25.93
CA ILE A 13 -0.32 3.49 24.55
C ILE A 13 0.96 3.37 23.71
N LEU A 14 0.96 2.40 22.80
CA LEU A 14 2.11 2.11 21.95
C LEU A 14 2.22 3.12 20.81
N SER A 15 3.45 3.51 20.46
CA SER A 15 3.73 4.36 19.32
C SER A 15 3.13 3.78 18.03
N TYR A 16 3.30 2.47 17.81
CA TYR A 16 2.75 1.78 16.64
C TYR A 16 1.23 1.98 16.52
N THR A 17 0.48 1.84 17.59
CA THR A 17 -0.99 1.99 17.60
C THR A 17 -1.39 3.40 17.17
N VAL A 18 -0.75 4.42 17.75
CA VAL A 18 -1.06 5.84 17.43
C VAL A 18 -0.74 6.14 15.97
N PHE A 19 0.45 5.77 15.50
CA PHE A 19 0.84 6.01 14.12
C PHE A 19 0.01 5.21 13.12
N SER A 20 -0.42 3.99 13.46
CA SER A 20 -1.35 3.21 12.63
C SER A 20 -2.71 3.89 12.52
N PHE A 21 -3.22 4.44 13.61
CA PHE A 21 -4.47 5.20 13.60
C PHE A 21 -4.36 6.49 12.76
N LEU A 22 -3.28 7.25 12.95
CA LEU A 22 -2.99 8.42 12.12
C LEU A 22 -2.84 8.07 10.63
N ALA A 23 -2.21 6.94 10.33
CA ALA A 23 -2.06 6.43 8.97
C ALA A 23 -3.42 6.17 8.29
N ILE A 24 -4.33 5.50 9.01
CA ILE A 24 -5.69 5.23 8.52
C ILE A 24 -6.46 6.53 8.29
N ILE A 25 -6.44 7.45 9.26
CA ILE A 25 -7.12 8.76 9.14
C ILE A 25 -6.58 9.54 7.94
N ALA A 26 -5.25 9.65 7.82
CA ALA A 26 -4.62 10.39 6.72
C ALA A 26 -4.96 9.78 5.35
N SER A 27 -4.97 8.43 5.25
CA SER A 27 -5.36 7.72 4.03
C SER A 27 -6.81 8.00 3.65
N ILE A 28 -7.74 7.83 4.59
CA ILE A 28 -9.18 8.04 4.38
C ILE A 28 -9.46 9.50 3.99
N PHE A 29 -8.88 10.44 4.73
CA PHE A 29 -9.04 11.87 4.45
C PHE A 29 -8.57 12.23 3.04
N TYR A 30 -7.39 11.74 2.64
CA TYR A 30 -6.87 11.97 1.30
C TYR A 30 -7.79 11.39 0.22
N ILE A 31 -8.25 10.15 0.40
CA ILE A 31 -9.10 9.46 -0.56
C ILE A 31 -10.44 10.21 -0.73
N ILE A 32 -11.15 10.48 0.36
CA ILE A 32 -12.46 11.15 0.32
C ILE A 32 -12.32 12.53 -0.32
N LYS A 33 -11.36 13.36 0.13
CA LYS A 33 -11.14 14.71 -0.40
C LYS A 33 -10.88 14.73 -1.91
N ASN A 34 -10.09 13.76 -2.41
CA ASN A 34 -9.78 13.72 -3.84
C ASN A 34 -10.91 13.11 -4.68
N LEU A 35 -11.69 12.17 -4.15
CA LEU A 35 -12.90 11.66 -4.82
C LEU A 35 -13.94 12.75 -4.94
N GLN A 36 -14.19 13.54 -3.88
CA GLN A 36 -15.09 14.70 -3.89
C GLN A 36 -14.63 15.75 -4.90
N LYS A 37 -13.33 16.09 -4.92
CA LYS A 37 -12.76 17.04 -5.88
C LYS A 37 -12.98 16.61 -7.34
N GLN A 38 -12.97 15.32 -7.63
CA GLN A 38 -13.24 14.79 -8.96
C GLN A 38 -14.73 14.57 -9.25
N LYS A 39 -15.62 14.95 -8.31
CA LYS A 39 -17.08 14.80 -8.41
C LYS A 39 -17.53 13.36 -8.72
N ILE A 40 -16.79 12.37 -8.20
CA ILE A 40 -17.12 10.96 -8.35
C ILE A 40 -18.21 10.61 -7.33
N LYS A 41 -19.38 10.22 -7.82
CA LYS A 41 -20.50 9.78 -6.97
C LYS A 41 -20.25 8.33 -6.54
N ILE A 42 -19.79 8.15 -5.31
CA ILE A 42 -19.54 6.85 -4.68
C ILE A 42 -19.96 6.93 -3.22
N ASP A 43 -20.49 5.86 -2.68
CA ASP A 43 -20.63 5.73 -1.24
C ASP A 43 -19.25 5.49 -0.63
N TYR A 44 -18.70 6.54 0.01
CA TYR A 44 -17.36 6.50 0.59
C TYR A 44 -17.25 5.51 1.74
N PHE A 45 -18.31 5.45 2.58
CA PHE A 45 -18.32 4.59 3.75
C PHE A 45 -18.31 3.12 3.33
N ASP A 46 -19.22 2.74 2.46
CA ASP A 46 -19.35 1.36 1.99
C ASP A 46 -18.09 0.90 1.23
N TYR A 47 -17.58 1.76 0.32
CA TYR A 47 -16.34 1.48 -0.41
C TYR A 47 -15.14 1.25 0.51
N LEU A 48 -14.91 2.16 1.47
CA LEU A 48 -13.77 2.07 2.38
C LEU A 48 -13.94 0.93 3.38
N PHE A 49 -15.16 0.71 3.88
CA PHE A 49 -15.47 -0.39 4.79
C PHE A 49 -15.07 -1.73 4.17
N TRP A 50 -15.58 -2.05 2.98
CA TRP A 50 -15.24 -3.32 2.32
C TRP A 50 -13.76 -3.43 1.99
N THR A 51 -13.15 -2.36 1.49
CA THR A 51 -11.72 -2.35 1.15
C THR A 51 -10.84 -2.61 2.37
N ILE A 52 -11.12 -1.94 3.49
CA ILE A 52 -10.36 -2.08 4.74
C ILE A 52 -10.61 -3.45 5.38
N LEU A 53 -11.87 -3.89 5.43
CA LEU A 53 -12.25 -5.18 6.02
C LEU A 53 -11.53 -6.33 5.30
N PHE A 54 -11.64 -6.40 3.98
CA PHE A 54 -10.97 -7.47 3.22
C PHE A 54 -9.45 -7.32 3.23
N GLY A 55 -8.93 -6.11 3.30
CA GLY A 55 -7.50 -5.87 3.52
C GLY A 55 -7.03 -6.41 4.87
N ALA A 56 -7.76 -6.14 5.93
CA ALA A 56 -7.44 -6.65 7.27
C ALA A 56 -7.51 -8.19 7.32
N LEU A 57 -8.57 -8.78 6.79
CA LEU A 57 -8.72 -10.24 6.70
C LEU A 57 -7.60 -10.86 5.86
N GLY A 58 -7.30 -10.28 4.70
CA GLY A 58 -6.24 -10.77 3.82
C GLY A 58 -4.86 -10.75 4.45
N SER A 59 -4.56 -9.72 5.26
CA SER A 59 -3.29 -9.66 5.99
C SER A 59 -3.13 -10.80 7.00
N LYS A 60 -4.22 -11.21 7.63
CA LYS A 60 -4.26 -12.34 8.59
C LYS A 60 -4.21 -13.69 7.86
N ILE A 61 -4.97 -13.85 6.79
CA ILE A 61 -4.98 -15.09 5.99
C ILE A 61 -3.56 -15.40 5.48
N ILE A 62 -2.88 -14.42 4.88
CA ILE A 62 -1.51 -14.63 4.39
C ILE A 62 -0.54 -14.91 5.54
N TYR A 63 -0.73 -14.28 6.72
CA TYR A 63 0.08 -14.60 7.89
C TYR A 63 -0.07 -16.06 8.32
N ILE A 64 -1.30 -16.56 8.42
CA ILE A 64 -1.59 -17.97 8.78
C ILE A 64 -0.97 -18.94 7.76
N VAL A 65 -1.08 -18.62 6.47
CA VAL A 65 -0.48 -19.45 5.40
C VAL A 65 1.04 -19.52 5.49
N LEU A 66 1.70 -18.39 5.81
CA LEU A 66 3.16 -18.35 5.90
C LEU A 66 3.71 -18.93 7.21
N TYR A 67 2.93 -18.88 8.30
CA TYR A 67 3.34 -19.30 9.63
C TYR A 67 2.33 -20.28 10.26
N PRO A 68 2.06 -21.45 9.64
CA PRO A 68 1.02 -22.38 10.10
C PRO A 68 1.26 -22.89 11.53
N ASN A 69 2.52 -23.03 11.92
CA ASN A 69 2.91 -23.50 13.26
C ASN A 69 2.66 -22.45 14.37
N GLN A 70 2.36 -21.20 14.01
CA GLN A 70 2.03 -20.14 14.95
C GLN A 70 0.53 -19.85 14.98
N PHE A 71 -0.28 -20.73 14.37
CA PHE A 71 -1.71 -20.56 14.33
C PHE A 71 -2.30 -20.76 15.74
N ASP A 72 -2.84 -19.68 16.28
CA ASP A 72 -3.70 -19.66 17.46
C ASP A 72 -4.78 -18.59 17.22
N PHE A 73 -5.97 -18.79 17.79
CA PHE A 73 -7.05 -17.80 17.68
C PHE A 73 -6.67 -16.41 18.21
N SER A 74 -5.69 -16.33 19.10
CA SER A 74 -5.11 -15.06 19.55
C SER A 74 -4.55 -14.19 18.42
N ILE A 75 -4.19 -14.75 17.27
CA ILE A 75 -3.70 -14.01 16.08
C ILE A 75 -4.67 -12.90 15.65
N PHE A 76 -5.98 -13.09 15.81
CA PHE A 76 -6.97 -12.09 15.42
C PHE A 76 -6.90 -10.81 16.26
N TYR A 77 -6.37 -10.86 17.49
CA TYR A 77 -6.24 -9.71 18.38
C TYR A 77 -4.82 -9.45 18.91
N SER A 78 -3.91 -10.43 18.88
CA SER A 78 -2.59 -10.32 19.51
C SER A 78 -1.43 -9.93 18.57
N GLY A 79 -1.69 -9.75 17.28
CA GLY A 79 -0.63 -9.43 16.30
C GLY A 79 -0.61 -10.38 15.10
N GLY A 80 0.52 -10.46 14.42
CA GLY A 80 0.67 -11.27 13.20
C GLY A 80 -0.18 -10.74 12.02
N ALA A 81 0.46 -9.99 11.13
CA ALA A 81 -0.17 -9.49 9.91
C ALA A 81 0.89 -9.32 8.82
N VAL A 82 0.55 -9.70 7.61
CA VAL A 82 1.42 -9.54 6.45
C VAL A 82 0.89 -8.44 5.55
N SER A 83 1.64 -7.34 5.43
CA SER A 83 1.22 -6.15 4.67
C SER A 83 0.85 -6.47 3.22
N TRP A 84 1.53 -7.43 2.58
CA TRP A 84 1.23 -7.84 1.20
C TRP A 84 -0.16 -8.46 1.06
N GLY A 85 -0.57 -9.27 2.05
CA GLY A 85 -1.93 -9.82 2.09
C GLY A 85 -2.97 -8.71 2.17
N GLY A 86 -2.72 -7.71 3.01
CA GLY A 86 -3.60 -6.55 3.16
C GLY A 86 -3.75 -5.76 1.87
N ILE A 87 -2.64 -5.44 1.21
CA ILE A 87 -2.65 -4.72 -0.07
C ILE A 87 -3.38 -5.54 -1.14
N PHE A 88 -3.05 -6.81 -1.29
CA PHE A 88 -3.60 -7.67 -2.34
C PHE A 88 -5.12 -7.85 -2.20
N PHE A 89 -5.60 -8.29 -1.03
CA PHE A 89 -7.03 -8.49 -0.81
C PHE A 89 -7.81 -7.19 -0.76
N GLY A 90 -7.23 -6.12 -0.23
CA GLY A 90 -7.82 -4.78 -0.28
C GLY A 90 -7.98 -4.26 -1.71
N CYS A 91 -6.98 -4.44 -2.57
CA CYS A 91 -7.09 -4.09 -3.99
C CYS A 91 -8.15 -4.92 -4.72
N ILE A 92 -8.23 -6.23 -4.46
CA ILE A 92 -9.28 -7.08 -5.04
C ILE A 92 -10.66 -6.58 -4.61
N ALA A 93 -10.89 -6.34 -3.32
CA ALA A 93 -12.16 -5.84 -2.80
C ALA A 93 -12.52 -4.50 -3.44
N ALA A 94 -11.57 -3.57 -3.52
CA ALA A 94 -11.75 -2.29 -4.18
C ALA A 94 -12.19 -2.46 -5.65
N ILE A 95 -11.49 -3.29 -6.41
CA ILE A 95 -11.80 -3.56 -7.83
C ILE A 95 -13.19 -4.18 -7.99
N LEU A 96 -13.53 -5.18 -7.17
CA LEU A 96 -14.82 -5.86 -7.21
C LEU A 96 -15.96 -4.89 -6.87
N TYR A 97 -15.79 -4.07 -5.82
CA TYR A 97 -16.76 -3.03 -5.46
C TYR A 97 -16.98 -2.05 -6.61
N LEU A 98 -15.90 -1.50 -7.16
CA LEU A 98 -15.97 -0.52 -8.25
C LEU A 98 -16.58 -1.11 -9.53
N LYS A 99 -16.29 -2.38 -9.81
CA LYS A 99 -16.86 -3.10 -10.96
C LYS A 99 -18.36 -3.33 -10.77
N LYS A 100 -18.79 -3.75 -9.57
CA LYS A 100 -20.21 -3.95 -9.22
C LYS A 100 -21.02 -2.69 -9.39
N HIS A 101 -20.46 -1.53 -9.01
CA HIS A 101 -21.15 -0.23 -9.10
C HIS A 101 -20.87 0.53 -10.41
N HIS A 102 -20.27 -0.11 -11.41
CA HIS A 102 -19.95 0.49 -12.73
C HIS A 102 -19.16 1.81 -12.65
N LEU A 103 -18.28 1.94 -11.66
CA LEU A 103 -17.49 3.13 -11.41
C LEU A 103 -16.15 3.13 -12.19
N PRO A 104 -15.54 4.31 -12.43
CA PRO A 104 -14.28 4.41 -13.19
C PRO A 104 -13.09 3.87 -12.39
N ILE A 105 -12.85 2.57 -12.49
CA ILE A 105 -11.89 1.79 -11.71
C ILE A 105 -10.52 2.45 -11.68
N SER A 106 -9.90 2.69 -12.84
CA SER A 106 -8.52 3.20 -12.92
C SER A 106 -8.34 4.56 -12.24
N LYS A 107 -9.34 5.45 -12.34
CA LYS A 107 -9.28 6.76 -11.70
C LYS A 107 -9.39 6.68 -10.18
N ILE A 108 -10.30 5.83 -9.68
CA ILE A 108 -10.52 5.66 -8.24
C ILE A 108 -9.34 4.94 -7.62
N LEU A 109 -8.80 3.91 -8.29
CA LEU A 109 -7.58 3.22 -7.83
C LEU A 109 -6.38 4.17 -7.73
N ASP A 110 -6.17 5.07 -8.70
CA ASP A 110 -5.08 6.05 -8.62
C ASP A 110 -5.18 6.95 -7.37
N ILE A 111 -6.40 7.28 -6.94
CA ILE A 111 -6.62 8.05 -5.72
C ILE A 111 -6.43 7.16 -4.48
N SER A 112 -7.04 5.97 -4.48
CA SER A 112 -7.02 5.07 -3.33
C SER A 112 -5.63 4.53 -3.02
N ILE A 113 -4.87 4.15 -4.05
CA ILE A 113 -3.50 3.67 -3.91
C ILE A 113 -2.58 4.79 -3.43
N PHE A 114 -2.72 6.01 -3.96
CA PHE A 114 -1.96 7.15 -3.45
C PHE A 114 -2.24 7.38 -1.96
N GLY A 115 -3.52 7.36 -1.55
CA GLY A 115 -3.92 7.48 -0.13
C GLY A 115 -3.38 6.33 0.72
N LEU A 116 -3.46 5.08 0.25
CA LEU A 116 -2.91 3.91 0.93
C LEU A 116 -1.41 4.08 1.22
N PHE A 117 -0.63 4.55 0.24
CA PHE A 117 0.81 4.73 0.41
C PHE A 117 1.18 5.91 1.30
N ILE A 118 0.33 6.93 1.44
CA ILE A 118 0.44 7.92 2.53
C ILE A 118 0.35 7.21 3.89
N GLY A 119 -0.63 6.35 4.06
CA GLY A 119 -0.79 5.55 5.28
C GLY A 119 0.40 4.64 5.54
N ILE A 120 0.90 3.93 4.54
CA ILE A 120 2.07 3.07 4.68
C ILE A 120 3.28 3.89 5.14
N ALA A 121 3.56 5.04 4.55
CA ALA A 121 4.69 5.89 4.92
C ALA A 121 4.61 6.33 6.40
N ILE A 122 3.41 6.73 6.87
CA ILE A 122 3.18 7.09 8.28
C ILE A 122 3.32 5.86 9.19
N GLY A 123 2.77 4.72 8.79
CA GLY A 123 2.83 3.47 9.55
C GLY A 123 4.27 2.98 9.75
N ARG A 124 5.17 3.18 8.77
CA ARG A 124 6.59 2.85 8.88
C ARG A 124 7.30 3.64 9.98
N ILE A 125 6.93 4.89 10.19
CA ILE A 125 7.45 5.70 11.31
C ILE A 125 7.01 5.06 12.64
N GLY A 126 5.75 4.62 12.72
CA GLY A 126 5.24 3.92 13.90
C GLY A 126 5.98 2.61 14.18
N SER A 127 6.23 1.79 13.14
CA SER A 127 7.01 0.55 13.25
C SER A 127 8.43 0.82 13.75
N PHE A 128 9.09 1.85 13.22
CA PHE A 128 10.42 2.26 13.68
C PHE A 128 10.43 2.65 15.16
N LEU A 129 9.48 3.48 15.60
CA LEU A 129 9.40 3.89 17.01
C LEU A 129 9.12 2.72 17.95
N ASN A 130 8.38 1.71 17.50
CA ASN A 130 8.10 0.49 18.23
C ASN A 130 9.29 -0.49 18.28
N GLY A 131 10.31 -0.28 17.42
CA GLY A 131 11.47 -1.15 17.29
C GLY A 131 11.22 -2.41 16.46
N ASP A 132 10.22 -2.37 15.59
CA ASP A 132 9.92 -3.47 14.66
C ASP A 132 10.69 -3.28 13.34
N GLY A 133 10.91 -4.37 12.60
CA GLY A 133 11.54 -4.33 11.28
C GLY A 133 12.96 -3.75 11.25
N TYR A 134 13.71 -4.00 12.30
CA TYR A 134 15.07 -3.49 12.47
C TYR A 134 16.04 -3.98 11.38
N GLY A 135 17.08 -3.16 11.15
CA GLY A 135 18.13 -3.46 10.19
C GLY A 135 19.28 -4.24 10.79
N LYS A 136 20.24 -4.60 9.93
CA LYS A 136 21.51 -5.20 10.30
C LYS A 136 22.33 -4.23 11.16
N ILE A 137 23.27 -4.78 11.92
CA ILE A 137 24.25 -4.00 12.68
C ILE A 137 25.09 -3.16 11.70
N THR A 138 25.42 -1.93 12.11
CA THR A 138 26.21 -1.00 11.30
C THR A 138 27.06 -0.11 12.19
N ASP A 139 28.26 0.20 11.75
CA ASP A 139 29.16 1.16 12.41
C ASP A 139 29.00 2.59 11.87
N LEU A 140 28.09 2.78 10.93
CA LEU A 140 27.82 4.10 10.36
C LEU A 140 27.12 5.01 11.38
N TRP A 141 27.35 6.31 11.27
CA TRP A 141 26.74 7.35 12.13
C TRP A 141 25.21 7.37 12.12
N ILE A 142 24.58 6.81 11.07
CA ILE A 142 23.12 6.69 10.93
C ILE A 142 22.53 5.53 11.75
N GLY A 143 23.40 4.69 12.36
CA GLY A 143 22.97 3.55 13.17
C GLY A 143 22.19 4.00 14.41
N VAL A 144 21.08 3.33 14.67
CA VAL A 144 20.21 3.60 15.82
C VAL A 144 20.16 2.38 16.74
N LYS A 145 20.35 2.60 18.04
CA LYS A 145 20.22 1.55 19.06
C LYS A 145 18.74 1.22 19.28
N ILE A 146 18.44 -0.08 19.30
CA ILE A 146 17.09 -0.61 19.48
C ILE A 146 17.08 -1.47 20.77
N PRO A 147 16.80 -0.88 21.92
CA PRO A 147 16.90 -1.57 23.21
C PRO A 147 16.03 -2.83 23.35
N LYS A 148 14.98 -2.95 22.51
CA LYS A 148 14.10 -4.14 22.45
C LYS A 148 14.82 -5.36 21.86
N VAL A 149 15.89 -5.14 21.07
CA VAL A 149 16.66 -6.21 20.39
C VAL A 149 18.01 -6.38 21.04
N ASP A 150 18.83 -5.34 21.00
CA ASP A 150 20.14 -5.24 21.60
C ASP A 150 20.61 -3.78 21.69
N LEU A 151 21.82 -3.54 22.17
CA LEU A 151 22.41 -2.19 22.25
C LEU A 151 23.29 -1.83 21.06
N SER A 152 23.41 -2.73 20.06
CA SER A 152 24.20 -2.50 18.88
C SER A 152 23.52 -1.48 17.95
N PRO A 153 24.28 -0.56 17.32
CA PRO A 153 23.73 0.34 16.32
C PRO A 153 23.25 -0.46 15.09
N ARG A 154 22.03 -0.20 14.62
CA ARG A 154 21.40 -0.90 13.49
C ARG A 154 20.85 0.08 12.47
N TYR A 155 20.80 -0.32 11.20
CA TYR A 155 20.19 0.48 10.16
C TYR A 155 18.71 0.77 10.48
N PRO A 156 18.25 2.03 10.40
CA PRO A 156 16.83 2.40 10.58
C PRO A 156 16.03 2.09 9.30
N ALA A 157 15.96 0.81 8.92
CA ALA A 157 15.40 0.36 7.65
C ALA A 157 13.95 0.84 7.41
N GLU A 158 13.13 0.92 8.46
CA GLU A 158 11.75 1.42 8.37
C GLU A 158 11.70 2.93 8.03
N ILE A 159 12.66 3.71 8.54
CA ILE A 159 12.78 5.15 8.20
C ILE A 159 13.21 5.32 6.74
N PHE A 160 14.14 4.50 6.25
CA PHE A 160 14.55 4.56 4.84
C PHE A 160 13.36 4.31 3.91
N GLU A 161 12.53 3.31 4.23
CA GLU A 161 11.32 3.00 3.47
C GLU A 161 10.32 4.16 3.52
N SER A 162 10.07 4.73 4.71
CA SER A 162 9.18 5.87 4.88
C SER A 162 9.63 7.09 4.08
N MET A 163 10.91 7.48 4.19
CA MET A 163 11.47 8.62 3.48
C MET A 163 11.39 8.44 1.96
N ALA A 164 11.77 7.26 1.45
CA ALA A 164 11.68 6.97 0.03
C ALA A 164 10.23 7.06 -0.50
N LEU A 165 9.26 6.56 0.27
CA LEU A 165 7.83 6.69 -0.06
C LEU A 165 7.37 8.14 -0.03
N ILE A 166 7.74 8.92 0.96
CA ILE A 166 7.36 10.34 1.06
C ILE A 166 7.91 11.11 -0.15
N ILE A 167 9.18 10.92 -0.49
CA ILE A 167 9.80 11.55 -1.66
C ILE A 167 9.06 11.17 -2.94
N LEU A 168 8.76 9.89 -3.13
CA LEU A 168 7.99 9.40 -4.28
C LEU A 168 6.62 10.07 -4.38
N LEU A 169 5.87 10.09 -3.27
CA LEU A 169 4.51 10.66 -3.24
C LEU A 169 4.52 12.17 -3.48
N ILE A 170 5.47 12.91 -2.89
CA ILE A 170 5.62 14.36 -3.15
C ILE A 170 5.94 14.59 -4.63
N THR A 171 6.89 13.85 -5.19
CA THR A 171 7.28 13.95 -6.60
C THR A 171 6.08 13.71 -7.52
N LEU A 172 5.33 12.64 -7.28
CA LEU A 172 4.13 12.33 -8.06
C LEU A 172 3.03 13.37 -7.91
N TYR A 173 2.84 13.91 -6.71
CA TYR A 173 1.89 14.99 -6.46
C TYR A 173 2.23 16.24 -7.27
N LEU A 174 3.52 16.65 -7.29
CA LEU A 174 4.01 17.82 -8.05
C LEU A 174 3.88 17.61 -9.57
N ILE A 175 4.21 16.41 -10.07
CA ILE A 175 4.06 16.07 -11.49
C ILE A 175 2.58 16.06 -11.90
N LYS A 176 1.71 15.50 -11.07
CA LYS A 176 0.26 15.50 -11.29
C LYS A 176 -0.30 16.91 -11.32
N LYS A 177 0.14 17.80 -10.42
CA LYS A 177 -0.28 19.21 -10.38
C LYS A 177 0.05 19.95 -11.67
N LYS A 178 1.18 19.63 -12.32
CA LYS A 178 1.59 20.17 -13.62
C LYS A 178 0.88 19.49 -14.82
N GLN A 179 -0.19 18.73 -14.60
CA GLN A 179 -1.00 18.04 -15.61
C GLN A 179 -0.23 17.04 -16.52
N LYS A 180 0.98 16.62 -16.13
CA LYS A 180 1.79 15.68 -16.91
C LYS A 180 1.35 14.22 -16.80
N LEU A 181 0.52 13.87 -15.82
CA LEU A 181 0.04 12.51 -15.52
C LEU A 181 -1.49 12.48 -15.57
N GLN A 182 -2.07 12.40 -16.78
CA GLN A 182 -3.52 12.38 -16.99
C GLN A 182 -4.08 11.00 -17.32
N THR A 183 -3.22 10.04 -17.66
CA THR A 183 -3.66 8.70 -18.03
C THR A 183 -4.15 7.94 -16.80
N PRO A 184 -5.45 7.52 -16.76
CA PRO A 184 -6.00 6.77 -15.63
C PRO A 184 -5.26 5.45 -15.42
N GLY A 185 -4.96 5.11 -14.15
CA GLY A 185 -4.23 3.91 -13.76
C GLY A 185 -2.69 4.05 -13.80
N LEU A 186 -2.16 5.15 -14.36
CA LEU A 186 -0.70 5.32 -14.46
C LEU A 186 -0.06 5.61 -13.12
N ILE A 187 -0.72 6.39 -12.25
CA ILE A 187 -0.21 6.73 -10.93
C ILE A 187 -0.08 5.48 -10.07
N SER A 188 -1.09 4.62 -10.10
CA SER A 188 -1.08 3.33 -9.39
C SER A 188 0.09 2.44 -9.84
N LEU A 189 0.29 2.33 -11.15
CA LEU A 189 1.39 1.53 -11.72
C LEU A 189 2.75 2.08 -11.29
N ILE A 190 2.94 3.40 -11.35
CA ILE A 190 4.20 4.03 -10.95
C ILE A 190 4.45 3.79 -9.45
N ILE A 191 3.45 4.02 -8.60
CA ILE A 191 3.59 3.82 -7.14
C ILE A 191 3.99 2.38 -6.84
N PHE A 192 3.28 1.39 -7.39
CA PHE A 192 3.62 -0.01 -7.15
C PHE A 192 5.00 -0.41 -7.68
N SER A 193 5.37 0.07 -8.89
CA SER A 193 6.70 -0.22 -9.44
C SER A 193 7.82 0.29 -8.56
N PHE A 194 7.72 1.56 -8.14
CA PHE A 194 8.72 2.14 -7.24
C PHE A 194 8.69 1.53 -5.85
N TYR A 195 7.50 1.19 -5.33
CA TYR A 195 7.40 0.55 -4.03
C TYR A 195 8.05 -0.83 -4.01
N PHE A 196 7.82 -1.66 -5.02
CA PHE A 196 8.52 -2.95 -5.13
C PHE A 196 10.03 -2.76 -5.18
N MET A 197 10.52 -1.75 -5.91
CA MET A 197 11.94 -1.44 -5.97
C MET A 197 12.48 -0.94 -4.62
N ILE A 198 11.80 0.01 -3.98
CA ILE A 198 12.17 0.51 -2.65
C ILE A 198 12.21 -0.65 -1.64
N ARG A 199 11.19 -1.51 -1.65
CA ARG A 199 11.09 -2.64 -0.75
C ARG A 199 12.17 -3.68 -1.00
N PHE A 200 12.48 -3.97 -2.25
CA PHE A 200 13.55 -4.88 -2.65
C PHE A 200 14.92 -4.39 -2.14
N ILE A 201 15.21 -3.11 -2.36
CA ILE A 201 16.49 -2.51 -1.90
C ILE A 201 16.53 -2.43 -0.38
N ASN A 202 15.45 -1.99 0.26
CA ASN A 202 15.38 -1.84 1.71
C ASN A 202 15.61 -3.17 2.45
N ASP A 203 15.19 -4.29 1.85
CA ASP A 203 15.32 -5.61 2.47
C ASP A 203 16.77 -6.09 2.59
N PHE A 204 17.71 -5.51 1.82
CA PHE A 204 19.13 -5.76 2.01
C PHE A 204 19.68 -5.18 3.33
N PHE A 205 19.06 -4.11 3.82
CA PHE A 205 19.43 -3.46 5.09
C PHE A 205 18.76 -4.12 6.30
N LYS A 206 17.72 -4.93 6.08
CA LYS A 206 17.02 -5.63 7.16
C LYS A 206 17.76 -6.86 7.67
N ASP A 207 17.60 -7.12 8.95
CA ASP A 207 18.13 -8.33 9.60
C ASP A 207 17.11 -9.47 9.43
N ASN A 208 17.16 -10.10 8.25
CA ASN A 208 16.26 -11.21 7.89
C ASN A 208 17.01 -12.53 7.95
N PHE A 209 16.53 -13.44 8.78
CA PHE A 209 17.18 -14.72 9.04
C PHE A 209 16.95 -15.77 7.94
N HIS A 210 15.79 -15.71 7.26
CA HIS A 210 15.42 -16.71 6.25
C HIS A 210 15.66 -16.20 4.83
N ARG A 211 16.58 -16.88 4.10
CA ARG A 211 16.87 -16.61 2.70
C ARG A 211 16.69 -17.88 1.87
N TYR A 212 16.07 -17.74 0.71
CA TYR A 212 15.89 -18.77 -0.30
C TYR A 212 16.73 -18.39 -1.53
N CYS A 213 17.70 -19.21 -1.91
CA CYS A 213 18.63 -18.89 -3.01
C CYS A 213 19.27 -17.48 -2.89
N GLY A 214 19.64 -17.09 -1.65
CA GLY A 214 20.29 -15.79 -1.39
C GLY A 214 19.33 -14.60 -1.27
N LEU A 215 18.06 -14.75 -1.61
CA LEU A 215 17.02 -13.71 -1.52
C LEU A 215 16.05 -13.97 -0.36
N THR A 216 15.51 -12.92 0.21
CA THR A 216 14.43 -13.03 1.19
C THR A 216 13.09 -13.29 0.48
N PHE A 217 12.12 -13.80 1.22
CA PHE A 217 10.76 -13.97 0.71
C PHE A 217 10.18 -12.63 0.17
N ASN A 218 10.44 -11.53 0.86
CA ASN A 218 9.99 -10.21 0.41
C ASN A 218 10.63 -9.80 -0.92
N GLN A 219 11.93 -10.09 -1.12
CA GLN A 219 12.63 -9.79 -2.37
C GLN A 219 12.08 -10.61 -3.54
N ILE A 220 11.81 -11.88 -3.32
CA ILE A 220 11.18 -12.76 -4.33
C ILE A 220 9.80 -12.22 -4.71
N PHE A 221 9.00 -11.83 -3.71
CA PHE A 221 7.68 -11.25 -3.92
C PHE A 221 7.74 -9.93 -4.70
N CYS A 222 8.73 -9.07 -4.41
CA CYS A 222 8.94 -7.83 -5.15
C CYS A 222 9.28 -8.08 -6.62
N LEU A 223 10.16 -9.04 -6.91
CA LEU A 223 10.50 -9.41 -8.29
C LEU A 223 9.28 -9.96 -9.04
N PHE A 224 8.47 -10.81 -8.39
CA PHE A 224 7.22 -11.29 -8.96
C PHE A 224 6.27 -10.12 -9.27
N GLY A 225 6.10 -9.18 -8.34
CA GLY A 225 5.26 -7.99 -8.52
C GLY A 225 5.71 -7.10 -9.67
N ILE A 226 7.01 -6.87 -9.80
CA ILE A 226 7.60 -6.13 -10.94
C ILE A 226 7.31 -6.87 -12.25
N GLY A 227 7.49 -8.19 -12.28
CA GLY A 227 7.18 -9.02 -13.45
C GLY A 227 5.72 -8.89 -13.89
N VAL A 228 4.78 -8.96 -12.95
CA VAL A 228 3.35 -8.77 -13.21
C VAL A 228 3.06 -7.37 -13.79
N ILE A 229 3.69 -6.32 -13.26
CA ILE A 229 3.52 -4.96 -13.77
C ILE A 229 4.05 -4.84 -15.20
N ILE A 230 5.22 -5.41 -15.49
CA ILE A 230 5.81 -5.39 -16.84
C ILE A 230 4.88 -6.10 -17.82
N ILE A 231 4.40 -7.31 -17.48
CA ILE A 231 3.45 -8.06 -18.31
C ILE A 231 2.18 -7.23 -18.55
N PHE A 232 1.65 -6.58 -17.52
CA PHE A 232 0.47 -5.73 -17.61
C PHE A 232 0.69 -4.52 -18.54
N ILE A 233 1.86 -3.86 -18.47
CA ILE A 233 2.21 -2.74 -19.35
C ILE A 233 2.32 -3.20 -20.80
N ILE A 234 2.98 -4.33 -21.07
CA ILE A 234 3.10 -4.91 -22.40
C ILE A 234 1.72 -5.25 -22.96
N TRP A 235 0.90 -5.92 -22.17
CA TRP A 235 -0.47 -6.30 -22.55
C TRP A 235 -1.35 -5.08 -22.86
N ARG A 236 -1.24 -4.02 -22.05
CA ARG A 236 -1.92 -2.74 -22.31
C ARG A 236 -1.46 -2.07 -23.60
N LYS A 237 -0.15 -2.13 -23.91
CA LYS A 237 0.43 -1.54 -25.15
C LYS A 237 -0.04 -2.27 -26.42
N HIS A 238 -0.20 -3.59 -26.35
CA HIS A 238 -0.67 -4.40 -27.47
C HIS A 238 -2.18 -4.30 -27.76
N GLY A 239 -2.89 -3.39 -27.13
CA GLY A 239 -4.23 -2.98 -27.52
C GLY A 239 -5.39 -3.84 -27.04
N PHE A 240 -5.16 -4.77 -26.12
CA PHE A 240 -6.22 -5.60 -25.54
C PHE A 240 -7.14 -4.84 -24.57
N TRP A 241 -6.70 -3.66 -24.10
CA TRP A 241 -7.49 -2.82 -23.17
C TRP A 241 -7.64 -1.39 -23.70
N SER A 242 -8.35 -1.21 -24.79
CA SER A 242 -8.82 0.13 -25.14
C SER A 242 -10.21 0.34 -24.52
N GLU A 243 -10.26 0.84 -23.28
CA GLU A 243 -11.49 1.44 -22.72
C GLU A 243 -12.12 2.45 -23.70
N SER A 244 -11.28 3.04 -24.56
CA SER A 244 -11.70 3.92 -25.63
C SER A 244 -12.56 3.23 -26.71
N ARG A 245 -12.42 1.94 -26.96
CA ARG A 245 -13.26 1.22 -27.94
C ARG A 245 -14.65 0.90 -27.35
N PHE A 246 -14.72 0.53 -26.07
CA PHE A 246 -16.00 0.23 -25.44
C PHE A 246 -16.85 1.50 -25.29
N PHE A 247 -16.26 2.61 -24.82
CA PHE A 247 -16.94 3.91 -24.72
C PHE A 247 -17.29 4.49 -26.09
N LYS A 248 -16.42 4.35 -27.11
CA LYS A 248 -16.74 4.78 -28.48
C LYS A 248 -17.86 3.95 -29.10
N SER A 249 -17.89 2.64 -28.86
CA SER A 249 -18.95 1.76 -29.39
C SER A 249 -20.30 2.05 -28.70
N THR A 250 -20.31 2.29 -27.41
CA THR A 250 -21.53 2.63 -26.67
C THR A 250 -22.03 4.03 -27.02
N LYS A 251 -21.17 5.05 -27.15
CA LYS A 251 -21.56 6.37 -27.66
C LYS A 251 -22.08 6.30 -29.10
N ARG A 252 -21.49 5.47 -29.95
CA ARG A 252 -21.96 5.31 -31.34
C ARG A 252 -23.30 4.60 -31.42
N LYS A 253 -23.58 3.63 -30.53
CA LYS A 253 -24.89 2.96 -30.43
C LYS A 253 -25.96 3.90 -29.89
N ILE A 254 -25.65 4.70 -28.88
CA ILE A 254 -26.58 5.69 -28.32
C ILE A 254 -26.89 6.78 -29.37
N ARG A 255 -25.88 7.32 -30.06
CA ARG A 255 -26.08 8.34 -31.09
C ARG A 255 -26.95 7.83 -32.26
N LYS A 256 -26.70 6.58 -32.72
CA LYS A 256 -27.55 5.97 -33.77
C LYS A 256 -28.98 5.69 -33.33
N LYS A 257 -29.25 5.58 -32.03
CA LYS A 257 -30.62 5.40 -31.51
C LYS A 257 -31.38 6.71 -31.45
N PHE A 258 -30.69 7.84 -31.23
CA PHE A 258 -31.28 9.19 -31.25
C PHE A 258 -31.40 9.81 -32.67
N GLU A 259 -30.66 9.29 -33.67
CA GLU A 259 -30.79 9.73 -35.06
C GLU A 259 -31.90 8.97 -35.85
N LYS A 260 -32.54 7.99 -35.19
CA LYS A 260 -33.67 7.20 -35.78
C LYS A 260 -35.05 7.48 -35.14
N THR A 261 -35.10 8.37 -34.18
CA THR A 261 -36.33 8.99 -33.62
C THR A 261 -36.42 10.45 -34.05
#